data_95f6eab3e744261f3ee65ce6c9010e65
#
_entry.id   95f6eab3e744261f3ee65ce6c9010e65
#
_cell.length_a   1.000
_cell.length_b   1.000
_cell.length_c   1.000
_cell.angle_alpha   90.00
_cell.angle_beta   90.00
_cell.angle_gamma   90.00
#
_symmetry.space_group_name_H-M   'P 1'
#
loop_
_entity.id
_entity.type
_entity.pdbx_description
1 polymer ?
#
loop_
_entity_poly.entity_id
_entity_poly.type
_entity_poly.pdbx_seq_one_letter_code
_entity_poly.pdbx_strand_id
1 'polypeptide(L)'
;MSDQAPAHGGPDALGVPLHDFSTNANACGPCPVAFAALQQADRQHYPDPAYTRLRALLAGFHGVDVERIVIAASASEFIHRITAHAARSGLRRAVSPAHGYGDYARAARNWG
;
A
#
# COMPACT_ATOMS: atom_id res chain seq x y z
N MET A 1 -27.48 10.72 -1.75
CA MET A 1 -26.44 9.93 -1.07
C MET A 1 -25.18 10.77 -1.14
N SER A 2 -24.71 11.30 -0.01
CA SER A 2 -23.52 12.17 0.05
C SER A 2 -22.31 11.34 -0.34
N ASP A 3 -21.67 11.75 -1.43
CA ASP A 3 -20.40 11.20 -1.92
C ASP A 3 -19.25 11.74 -1.04
N GLN A 4 -19.31 11.42 0.25
CA GLN A 4 -18.18 11.70 1.12
C GLN A 4 -17.12 10.65 0.83
N ALA A 5 -16.01 11.10 0.24
CA ALA A 5 -14.82 10.27 0.15
C ALA A 5 -14.51 9.72 1.55
N PRO A 6 -14.24 8.42 1.69
CA PRO A 6 -13.90 7.84 2.99
C PRO A 6 -12.69 8.59 3.54
N ALA A 7 -12.83 9.15 4.73
CA ALA A 7 -11.75 9.84 5.41
C ALA A 7 -10.65 8.84 5.73
N HIS A 8 -9.45 9.06 5.21
CA HIS A 8 -8.27 8.37 5.72
C HIS A 8 -7.94 8.96 7.08
N GLY A 9 -7.44 8.12 8.01
CA GLY A 9 -6.91 8.60 9.28
C GLY A 9 -5.65 9.45 9.09
N GLY A 10 -5.21 10.09 10.14
CA GLY A 10 -4.02 10.93 10.18
C GLY A 10 -4.31 12.42 10.28
N PRO A 11 -3.29 13.27 10.10
CA PRO A 11 -3.43 14.71 10.15
C PRO A 11 -4.43 15.26 9.14
N ASP A 12 -5.14 16.31 9.50
CA ASP A 12 -6.03 17.08 8.65
C ASP A 12 -5.63 18.56 8.59
N ALA A 13 -6.51 19.43 8.11
CA ALA A 13 -6.27 20.86 8.03
C ALA A 13 -6.06 21.53 9.42
N LEU A 14 -6.44 20.87 10.50
CA LEU A 14 -6.25 21.33 11.88
C LEU A 14 -4.92 20.83 12.48
N GLY A 15 -4.21 19.96 11.76
CA GLY A 15 -2.92 19.41 12.16
C GLY A 15 -3.00 17.99 12.71
N VAL A 16 -2.04 17.65 13.58
CA VAL A 16 -1.96 16.34 14.22
C VAL A 16 -2.72 16.38 15.54
N PRO A 17 -3.72 15.51 15.77
CA PRO A 17 -4.42 15.46 17.06
C PRO A 17 -3.47 15.01 18.18
N LEU A 18 -3.68 15.51 19.41
CA LEU A 18 -2.88 15.13 20.58
C LEU A 18 -2.93 13.61 20.84
N HIS A 19 -4.07 12.98 20.57
CA HIS A 19 -4.28 11.54 20.66
C HIS A 19 -4.85 11.04 19.34
N ASP A 20 -3.99 10.50 18.48
CA ASP A 20 -4.39 9.93 17.18
C ASP A 20 -4.67 8.43 17.30
N PHE A 21 -5.95 8.06 17.26
CA PHE A 21 -6.41 6.67 17.18
C PHE A 21 -6.82 6.25 15.77
N SER A 22 -6.58 7.10 14.78
CA SER A 22 -7.01 6.86 13.40
C SER A 22 -5.92 6.21 12.53
N THR A 23 -4.68 6.14 13.03
CA THR A 23 -3.55 5.57 12.31
C THR A 23 -2.81 4.53 13.14
N ASN A 24 -2.16 3.57 12.46
CA ASN A 24 -1.29 2.57 13.07
C ASN A 24 0.19 3.01 13.09
N ALA A 25 0.44 4.32 13.25
CA ALA A 25 1.79 4.83 13.32
C ALA A 25 2.54 4.28 14.55
N ASN A 26 3.81 3.92 14.35
CA ASN A 26 4.65 3.47 15.45
C ASN A 26 5.07 4.68 16.31
N ALA A 27 4.57 4.75 17.54
CA ALA A 27 4.89 5.82 18.47
C ALA A 27 6.39 5.90 18.84
N CYS A 28 7.13 4.79 18.70
CA CYS A 28 8.59 4.75 18.91
C CYS A 28 9.39 5.30 17.72
N GLY A 29 8.73 5.74 16.66
CA GLY A 29 9.38 6.22 15.44
C GLY A 29 9.87 5.09 14.51
N PRO A 30 10.62 5.45 13.47
CA PRO A 30 11.12 4.49 12.49
C PRO A 30 12.21 3.59 13.07
N CYS A 31 12.35 2.39 12.53
CA CYS A 31 13.49 1.49 12.84
C CYS A 31 14.81 2.21 12.52
N PRO A 32 15.73 2.40 13.50
CA PRO A 32 16.96 3.16 13.29
C PRO A 32 17.85 2.60 12.16
N VAL A 33 17.94 1.29 12.03
CA VAL A 33 18.74 0.63 10.98
C VAL A 33 18.14 0.91 9.60
N ALA A 34 16.81 0.80 9.45
CA ALA A 34 16.14 1.09 8.19
C ALA A 34 16.26 2.58 7.83
N PHE A 35 16.13 3.47 8.82
CA PHE A 35 16.29 4.90 8.61
C PHE A 35 17.70 5.27 8.17
N ALA A 36 18.74 4.70 8.79
CA ALA A 36 20.13 4.91 8.39
C ALA A 36 20.41 4.40 6.96
N ALA A 37 19.88 3.23 6.61
CA ALA A 37 19.99 2.70 5.24
C ALA A 37 19.32 3.61 4.21
N LEU A 38 18.14 4.17 4.53
CA LEU A 38 17.45 5.13 3.67
C LEU A 38 18.28 6.41 3.45
N GLN A 39 18.95 6.91 4.49
CA GLN A 39 19.81 8.10 4.37
C GLN A 39 21.03 7.86 3.47
N GLN A 40 21.51 6.63 3.41
CA GLN A 40 22.67 6.21 2.61
C GLN A 40 22.29 5.71 1.21
N ALA A 41 20.99 5.62 0.89
CA ALA A 41 20.56 5.14 -0.41
C ALA A 41 21.02 6.06 -1.55
N ASP A 42 21.37 5.45 -2.68
CA ASP A 42 21.72 6.18 -3.89
C ASP A 42 20.50 7.00 -4.38
N ARG A 43 20.71 8.31 -4.52
CA ARG A 43 19.68 9.28 -4.97
C ARG A 43 20.00 9.88 -6.34
N GLN A 44 21.11 9.46 -6.96
CA GLN A 44 21.58 10.03 -8.22
C GLN A 44 21.12 9.20 -9.43
N HIS A 45 20.95 7.91 -9.23
CA HIS A 45 20.58 6.99 -10.30
C HIS A 45 19.13 6.52 -10.18
N TYR A 46 18.54 6.21 -11.32
CA TYR A 46 17.24 5.53 -11.33
C TYR A 46 17.36 4.14 -10.72
N PRO A 47 16.37 3.70 -9.94
CA PRO A 47 16.35 2.35 -9.42
C PRO A 47 16.18 1.32 -10.55
N ASP A 48 16.59 0.07 -10.28
CA ASP A 48 16.28 -1.07 -11.16
C ASP A 48 14.76 -1.21 -11.35
N PRO A 49 14.21 -1.03 -12.56
CA PRO A 49 12.77 -1.07 -12.81
C PRO A 49 12.16 -2.45 -12.59
N ALA A 50 12.96 -3.52 -12.62
CA ALA A 50 12.52 -4.88 -12.34
C ALA A 50 12.55 -5.24 -10.85
N TYR A 51 13.13 -4.37 -10.00
CA TYR A 51 13.32 -4.64 -8.57
C TYR A 51 14.00 -5.98 -8.29
N THR A 52 14.95 -6.41 -9.14
CA THR A 52 15.53 -7.76 -9.17
C THR A 52 16.03 -8.19 -7.79
N ARG A 53 16.88 -7.37 -7.18
CA ARG A 53 17.46 -7.68 -5.86
C ARG A 53 16.39 -7.69 -4.76
N LEU A 54 15.48 -6.73 -4.75
CA LEU A 54 14.43 -6.64 -3.74
C LEU A 54 13.49 -7.83 -3.83
N ARG A 55 13.05 -8.20 -5.04
CA ARG A 55 12.20 -9.36 -5.27
C ARG A 55 12.86 -10.65 -4.80
N ALA A 56 14.14 -10.84 -5.13
CA ALA A 56 14.90 -12.03 -4.69
C ALA A 56 15.01 -12.12 -3.15
N LEU A 57 15.29 -11.00 -2.46
CA LEU A 57 15.36 -10.95 -1.01
C LEU A 57 14.02 -11.26 -0.35
N LEU A 58 12.93 -10.69 -0.88
CA LEU A 58 11.57 -10.94 -0.37
C LEU A 58 11.14 -12.39 -0.63
N ALA A 59 11.46 -12.94 -1.79
CA ALA A 59 11.19 -14.34 -2.12
C ALA A 59 11.88 -15.29 -1.14
N GLY A 60 13.16 -15.05 -0.86
CA GLY A 60 13.92 -15.81 0.14
C GLY A 60 13.35 -15.65 1.56
N PHE A 61 12.99 -14.44 1.96
CA PHE A 61 12.40 -14.17 3.27
C PHE A 61 11.05 -14.87 3.47
N HIS A 62 10.21 -14.90 2.43
CA HIS A 62 8.88 -15.52 2.50
C HIS A 62 8.87 -17.00 2.09
N GLY A 63 9.99 -17.56 1.62
CA GLY A 63 10.06 -18.95 1.15
C GLY A 63 9.18 -19.25 -0.06
N VAL A 64 9.09 -18.30 -1.00
CA VAL A 64 8.28 -18.42 -2.22
C VAL A 64 9.12 -18.15 -3.46
N ASP A 65 8.64 -18.57 -4.63
CA ASP A 65 9.26 -18.24 -5.90
C ASP A 65 9.24 -16.73 -6.16
N VAL A 66 10.31 -16.21 -6.77
CA VAL A 66 10.44 -14.78 -7.11
C VAL A 66 9.29 -14.27 -7.99
N GLU A 67 8.71 -15.11 -8.82
CA GLU A 67 7.56 -14.79 -9.68
C GLU A 67 6.28 -14.50 -8.89
N ARG A 68 6.22 -14.89 -7.63
CA ARG A 68 5.10 -14.61 -6.73
C ARG A 68 5.24 -13.29 -5.98
N ILE A 69 6.36 -12.59 -6.15
CA ILE A 69 6.59 -11.27 -5.53
C ILE A 69 6.21 -10.17 -6.50
N VAL A 70 5.23 -9.39 -6.11
CA VAL A 70 4.77 -8.19 -6.83
C VAL A 70 5.05 -6.96 -5.98
N ILE A 71 5.80 -6.01 -6.54
CA ILE A 71 6.12 -4.75 -5.87
C ILE A 71 5.07 -3.70 -6.22
N ALA A 72 4.67 -2.92 -5.24
CA ALA A 72 3.74 -1.81 -5.36
C ALA A 72 4.25 -0.58 -4.59
N ALA A 73 3.87 0.60 -5.01
CA ALA A 73 4.27 1.85 -4.35
C ALA A 73 3.54 2.04 -3.01
N SER A 74 2.33 1.48 -2.88
CA SER A 74 1.53 1.50 -1.66
C SER A 74 0.47 0.40 -1.68
N ALA A 75 -0.15 0.14 -0.53
CA ALA A 75 -1.33 -0.74 -0.45
C ALA A 75 -2.47 -0.23 -1.33
N SER A 76 -2.73 1.07 -1.36
CA SER A 76 -3.77 1.70 -2.19
C SER A 76 -3.52 1.44 -3.69
N GLU A 77 -2.29 1.68 -4.16
CA GLU A 77 -1.93 1.42 -5.55
C GLU A 77 -2.12 -0.06 -5.91
N PHE A 78 -1.66 -0.96 -5.02
CA PHE A 78 -1.81 -2.40 -5.25
C PHE A 78 -3.29 -2.83 -5.31
N ILE A 79 -4.13 -2.31 -4.40
CA ILE A 79 -5.58 -2.62 -4.37
C ILE A 79 -6.24 -2.20 -5.69
N HIS A 80 -5.94 -1.00 -6.19
CA HIS A 80 -6.48 -0.54 -7.47
C HIS A 80 -5.98 -1.40 -8.63
N ARG A 81 -4.70 -1.73 -8.66
CA ARG A 81 -4.09 -2.57 -9.72
C ARG A 81 -4.66 -3.99 -9.74
N ILE A 82 -4.77 -4.65 -8.58
CA ILE A 82 -5.32 -6.02 -8.54
C ILE A 82 -6.81 -6.03 -8.87
N THR A 83 -7.57 -5.02 -8.44
CA THR A 83 -8.99 -4.90 -8.75
C THR A 83 -9.20 -4.67 -10.25
N ALA A 84 -8.41 -3.80 -10.87
CA ALA A 84 -8.44 -3.60 -12.31
C ALA A 84 -8.13 -4.89 -13.08
N HIS A 85 -7.12 -5.64 -12.65
CA HIS A 85 -6.78 -6.95 -13.24
C HIS A 85 -7.95 -7.93 -13.12
N ALA A 86 -8.54 -8.05 -11.92
CA ALA A 86 -9.67 -8.94 -11.67
C ALA A 86 -10.88 -8.60 -12.56
N ALA A 87 -11.23 -7.32 -12.66
CA ALA A 87 -12.32 -6.84 -13.52
C ALA A 87 -12.07 -7.16 -14.99
N ARG A 88 -10.85 -6.93 -15.49
CA ARG A 88 -10.45 -7.28 -16.87
C ARG A 88 -10.46 -8.79 -17.13
N SER A 89 -10.23 -9.59 -16.10
CA SER A 89 -10.34 -11.06 -16.17
C SER A 89 -11.79 -11.58 -16.06
N GLY A 90 -12.77 -10.68 -16.07
CA GLY A 90 -14.20 -11.03 -16.07
C GLY A 90 -14.82 -11.20 -14.68
N LEU A 91 -14.08 -10.97 -13.59
CA LEU A 91 -14.65 -11.02 -12.24
C LEU A 91 -15.53 -9.79 -12.01
N ARG A 92 -16.79 -10.01 -11.61
CA ARG A 92 -17.83 -8.96 -11.50
C ARG A 92 -18.30 -8.71 -10.06
N ARG A 93 -17.75 -9.44 -9.10
CA ARG A 93 -18.15 -9.32 -7.71
C ARG A 93 -16.92 -9.17 -6.83
N ALA A 94 -16.95 -8.16 -5.96
CA ALA A 94 -15.99 -7.98 -4.89
C ALA A 94 -16.72 -8.05 -3.54
N VAL A 95 -16.14 -8.74 -2.58
CA VAL A 95 -16.66 -8.83 -1.21
C VAL A 95 -15.60 -8.26 -0.28
N SER A 96 -15.99 -7.30 0.53
CA SER A 96 -15.13 -6.71 1.56
C SER A 96 -15.90 -6.60 2.88
N PRO A 97 -15.22 -6.63 4.04
CA PRO A 97 -15.87 -6.34 5.31
C PRO A 97 -16.51 -4.95 5.31
N ALA A 98 -17.64 -4.78 5.99
CA ALA A 98 -18.37 -3.51 6.06
C ALA A 98 -17.49 -2.37 6.62
N HIS A 99 -16.58 -2.68 7.55
CA HIS A 99 -15.62 -1.74 8.15
C HIS A 99 -14.19 -1.99 7.67
N GLY A 100 -14.02 -2.56 6.47
CA GLY A 100 -12.71 -2.76 5.86
C GLY A 100 -12.10 -1.46 5.33
N TYR A 101 -10.83 -1.54 4.95
CA TYR A 101 -10.13 -0.42 4.36
C TYR A 101 -10.86 0.09 3.11
N GLY A 102 -11.15 1.40 3.07
CA GLY A 102 -12.05 2.01 2.10
C GLY A 102 -11.64 1.87 0.63
N ASP A 103 -10.35 1.67 0.36
CA ASP A 103 -9.84 1.55 -1.00
C ASP A 103 -10.33 0.29 -1.72
N TYR A 104 -10.65 -0.80 -1.02
CA TYR A 104 -11.25 -1.99 -1.65
C TYR A 104 -12.61 -1.65 -2.29
N ALA A 105 -13.49 -1.01 -1.52
CA ALA A 105 -14.80 -0.62 -2.04
C ALA A 105 -14.69 0.45 -3.13
N ARG A 106 -13.74 1.40 -3.00
CA ARG A 106 -13.49 2.44 -3.99
C ARG A 106 -12.98 1.84 -5.30
N ALA A 107 -11.97 0.96 -5.22
CA ALA A 107 -11.42 0.29 -6.40
C ALA A 107 -12.49 -0.56 -7.11
N ALA A 108 -13.31 -1.30 -6.35
CA ALA A 108 -14.40 -2.08 -6.92
C ALA A 108 -15.41 -1.21 -7.69
N ARG A 109 -15.80 -0.04 -7.14
CA ARG A 109 -16.69 0.90 -7.85
C ARG A 109 -16.06 1.48 -9.12
N ASN A 110 -14.77 1.74 -9.11
CA ASN A 110 -14.07 2.36 -10.24
C ASN A 110 -13.84 1.40 -11.41
N TRP A 111 -13.76 0.11 -11.12
CA TRP A 111 -13.42 -0.89 -12.13
C TRP A 111 -14.56 -1.84 -12.51
N GLY A 112 -15.73 -1.68 -11.92
CA GLY A 112 -16.91 -2.43 -12.36
C GLY A 112 -17.79 -3.07 -11.47
#